data_289938f5d0c2f4ae000e85bc33796e8c
#
_entry.id   289938f5d0c2f4ae000e85bc33796e8c
#
_cell.length_a   1.000
_cell.length_b   1.000
_cell.length_c   1.000
_cell.angle_alpha   90.00
_cell.angle_beta   90.00
_cell.angle_gamma   90.00
#
_symmetry.space_group_name_H-M   'P 1'
#
loop_
_entity.id
_entity.type
_entity.pdbx_description
1 polymer ?
#
loop_
_entity_poly.entity_id
_entity_poly.type
_entity_poly.pdbx_seq_one_letter_code
_entity_poly.pdbx_strand_id
1 'polypeptide(L)'
;ISAKTQHNEVAPAQHEIAPIYDQNNIATDHNQLVMETAQRVADELGLKCLLHEKPFAGINGSGKHNNWSICTDEGENLLDPGETPHENMQFLLFLAAILRAVDEHADLLRLSASTPGNDHRLGANEAPPAIISIFLGEQLEDVVEQFVDNGEATSSLEGEEYISGVHSLPHFQKDATDRNRTSPFAFT
;
A
#
# COMPACT_ATOMS: atom_id res chain seq x y z
N ILE A 1 3.62 -20.21 -1.10
CA ILE A 1 3.52 -18.74 -1.14
C ILE A 1 4.63 -18.18 -0.27
N SER A 2 5.47 -17.35 -0.86
CA SER A 2 6.56 -16.70 -0.15
C SER A 2 6.06 -15.40 0.51
N ALA A 3 6.47 -15.17 1.76
CA ALA A 3 6.14 -13.95 2.49
C ALA A 3 7.42 -13.32 3.07
N LYS A 4 7.45 -11.99 3.14
CA LYS A 4 8.59 -11.25 3.73
C LYS A 4 8.46 -11.12 5.23
N THR A 5 7.29 -10.76 5.70
CA THR A 5 7.04 -10.45 7.11
C THR A 5 5.70 -10.99 7.58
N GLN A 6 5.61 -11.14 8.88
CA GLN A 6 4.38 -11.31 9.62
C GLN A 6 4.48 -10.41 10.86
N HIS A 7 3.44 -9.67 11.16
CA HIS A 7 3.41 -8.76 12.30
C HIS A 7 2.02 -8.68 12.93
N ASN A 8 1.96 -8.10 14.12
CA ASN A 8 0.70 -7.85 14.82
C ASN A 8 0.12 -6.52 14.37
N GLU A 9 -1.19 -6.49 14.27
CA GLU A 9 -1.99 -5.33 13.91
C GLU A 9 -2.77 -4.79 15.12
N VAL A 10 -3.68 -3.84 14.88
CA VAL A 10 -4.30 -3.01 15.92
C VAL A 10 -5.33 -3.76 16.77
N ALA A 11 -6.14 -4.63 16.16
CA ALA A 11 -7.12 -5.40 16.94
C ALA A 11 -6.45 -6.52 17.76
N PRO A 12 -7.06 -6.94 18.89
CA PRO A 12 -6.55 -8.05 19.68
C PRO A 12 -6.38 -9.33 18.85
N ALA A 13 -5.17 -9.90 18.88
CA ALA A 13 -4.79 -11.08 18.09
C ALA A 13 -5.00 -10.93 16.58
N GLN A 14 -4.92 -9.72 16.09
CA GLN A 14 -4.91 -9.42 14.67
C GLN A 14 -3.49 -9.53 14.12
N HIS A 15 -3.34 -10.24 13.01
CA HIS A 15 -2.06 -10.49 12.38
C HIS A 15 -2.14 -10.18 10.90
N GLU A 16 -1.06 -9.69 10.33
CA GLU A 16 -0.90 -9.52 8.90
C GLU A 16 0.29 -10.35 8.39
N ILE A 17 0.10 -10.94 7.22
CA ILE A 17 1.17 -11.58 6.45
C ILE A 17 1.39 -10.73 5.21
N ALA A 18 2.64 -10.31 4.97
CA ALA A 18 3.04 -9.57 3.78
C ALA A 18 3.67 -10.54 2.75
N PRO A 19 2.91 -11.04 1.77
CA PRO A 19 3.45 -11.88 0.71
C PRO A 19 4.39 -11.07 -0.18
N ILE A 20 5.29 -11.79 -0.85
CA ILE A 20 6.07 -11.20 -1.95
C ILE A 20 5.09 -10.94 -3.10
N TYR A 21 5.21 -9.75 -3.70
CA TYR A 21 4.34 -9.36 -4.82
C TYR A 21 4.50 -10.30 -6.03
N ASP A 22 3.45 -10.38 -6.81
CA ASP A 22 3.38 -11.17 -8.04
C ASP A 22 2.43 -10.49 -9.02
N GLN A 23 2.29 -11.06 -10.21
CA GLN A 23 1.25 -10.61 -11.16
C GLN A 23 -0.13 -10.69 -10.49
N ASN A 24 -0.99 -9.74 -10.82
CA ASN A 24 -2.26 -9.52 -10.13
C ASN A 24 -3.15 -10.77 -10.02
N ASN A 25 -3.26 -11.56 -11.09
CA ASN A 25 -4.03 -12.81 -11.08
C ASN A 25 -3.42 -13.84 -10.11
N ILE A 26 -2.10 -14.02 -10.14
CA ILE A 26 -1.38 -14.95 -9.25
C ILE A 26 -1.47 -14.47 -7.80
N ALA A 27 -1.26 -13.17 -7.55
CA ALA A 27 -1.38 -12.59 -6.21
C ALA A 27 -2.80 -12.76 -5.64
N THR A 28 -3.83 -12.65 -6.47
CA THR A 28 -5.21 -12.88 -6.08
C THR A 28 -5.44 -14.34 -5.67
N ASP A 29 -4.98 -15.29 -6.47
CA ASP A 29 -5.08 -16.73 -6.16
C ASP A 29 -4.30 -17.08 -4.88
N HIS A 30 -3.09 -16.52 -4.72
CA HIS A 30 -2.31 -16.67 -3.50
C HIS A 30 -3.06 -16.16 -2.26
N ASN A 31 -3.74 -15.02 -2.36
CA ASN A 31 -4.51 -14.48 -1.27
C ASN A 31 -5.68 -15.40 -0.87
N GLN A 32 -6.40 -15.97 -1.85
CA GLN A 32 -7.45 -16.95 -1.58
C GLN A 32 -6.92 -18.18 -0.85
N LEU A 33 -5.78 -18.71 -1.30
CA LEU A 33 -5.13 -19.86 -0.65
C LEU A 33 -4.66 -19.55 0.78
N VAL A 34 -4.16 -18.34 1.03
CA VAL A 34 -3.78 -17.90 2.39
C VAL A 34 -5.01 -17.87 3.29
N MET A 35 -6.10 -17.25 2.84
CA MET A 35 -7.32 -17.14 3.63
C MET A 35 -7.92 -18.54 3.97
N GLU A 36 -8.03 -19.42 2.99
CA GLU A 36 -8.53 -20.79 3.19
C GLU A 36 -7.61 -21.57 4.16
N THR A 37 -6.29 -21.47 3.95
CA THR A 37 -5.33 -22.18 4.81
C THR A 37 -5.38 -21.66 6.24
N ALA A 38 -5.48 -20.35 6.44
CA ALA A 38 -5.56 -19.74 7.78
C ALA A 38 -6.81 -20.22 8.52
N GLN A 39 -7.95 -20.27 7.86
CA GLN A 39 -9.21 -20.78 8.46
C GLN A 39 -9.09 -22.27 8.83
N ARG A 40 -8.58 -23.09 7.92
CA ARG A 40 -8.41 -24.52 8.16
C ARG A 40 -7.47 -24.81 9.32
N VAL A 41 -6.30 -24.18 9.34
CA VAL A 41 -5.32 -24.36 10.43
C VAL A 41 -5.86 -23.88 11.76
N ALA A 42 -6.58 -22.76 11.78
CA ALA A 42 -7.22 -22.28 13.00
C ALA A 42 -8.24 -23.31 13.55
N ASP A 43 -9.10 -23.86 12.70
CA ASP A 43 -10.08 -24.87 13.11
C ASP A 43 -9.38 -26.16 13.62
N GLU A 44 -8.31 -26.62 12.99
CA GLU A 44 -7.50 -27.76 13.46
C GLU A 44 -6.89 -27.53 14.85
N LEU A 45 -6.56 -26.28 15.17
CA LEU A 45 -6.01 -25.89 16.48
C LEU A 45 -7.07 -25.51 17.52
N GLY A 46 -8.35 -25.63 17.21
CA GLY A 46 -9.44 -25.21 18.08
C GLY A 46 -9.59 -23.68 18.24
N LEU A 47 -9.06 -22.94 17.28
CA LEU A 47 -9.13 -21.48 17.18
C LEU A 47 -10.16 -21.08 16.12
N LYS A 48 -10.48 -19.77 16.06
CA LYS A 48 -11.33 -19.21 15.02
C LYS A 48 -10.56 -18.12 14.26
N CYS A 49 -10.43 -18.29 12.95
CA CYS A 49 -9.88 -17.27 12.07
C CYS A 49 -11.02 -16.35 11.58
N LEU A 50 -10.89 -15.05 11.87
CA LEU A 50 -11.81 -14.02 11.42
C LEU A 50 -11.11 -13.21 10.34
N LEU A 51 -11.62 -13.28 9.10
CA LEU A 51 -11.07 -12.55 7.95
C LEU A 51 -11.76 -11.17 7.82
N HIS A 52 -11.68 -10.39 8.90
CA HIS A 52 -12.28 -9.06 8.98
C HIS A 52 -11.26 -8.05 9.47
N GLU A 53 -11.23 -6.87 8.86
CA GLU A 53 -10.35 -5.77 9.26
C GLU A 53 -10.77 -5.17 10.60
N LYS A 54 -12.08 -5.20 10.90
CA LYS A 54 -12.65 -4.79 12.20
C LYS A 54 -13.44 -5.94 12.82
N PRO A 55 -12.74 -6.89 13.45
CA PRO A 55 -13.38 -8.13 13.91
C PRO A 55 -14.30 -7.94 15.13
N PHE A 56 -14.16 -6.83 15.88
CA PHE A 56 -14.90 -6.62 17.13
C PHE A 56 -15.59 -5.26 17.15
N ALA A 57 -16.86 -5.23 17.53
CA ALA A 57 -17.62 -4.00 17.67
C ALA A 57 -17.00 -3.08 18.76
N GLY A 58 -16.83 -1.81 18.43
CA GLY A 58 -16.28 -0.81 19.34
C GLY A 58 -14.78 -0.91 19.62
N ILE A 59 -14.08 -1.83 18.97
CA ILE A 59 -12.63 -1.99 19.06
C ILE A 59 -12.01 -1.62 17.71
N ASN A 60 -10.89 -0.91 17.74
CA ASN A 60 -10.17 -0.56 16.53
C ASN A 60 -9.58 -1.81 15.85
N GLY A 61 -9.32 -1.70 14.57
CA GLY A 61 -8.70 -2.75 13.76
C GLY A 61 -7.92 -2.13 12.62
N SER A 62 -7.21 -2.94 11.87
CA SER A 62 -6.38 -2.52 10.75
C SER A 62 -6.89 -3.10 9.45
N GLY A 63 -6.96 -2.26 8.42
CA GLY A 63 -7.29 -2.67 7.06
C GLY A 63 -6.07 -3.22 6.33
N LYS A 64 -6.31 -4.01 5.28
CA LYS A 64 -5.26 -4.51 4.41
C LYS A 64 -4.98 -3.52 3.28
N HIS A 65 -3.73 -3.09 3.18
CA HIS A 65 -3.25 -2.31 2.05
C HIS A 65 -2.76 -3.24 0.93
N ASN A 66 -3.35 -3.11 -0.26
CA ASN A 66 -2.91 -3.84 -1.44
C ASN A 66 -2.14 -2.90 -2.35
N ASN A 67 -0.83 -2.88 -2.19
CA ASN A 67 0.06 -2.11 -3.06
C ASN A 67 0.08 -2.72 -4.45
N TRP A 68 0.09 -1.88 -5.47
CA TRP A 68 0.09 -2.31 -6.86
C TRP A 68 0.97 -1.40 -7.71
N SER A 69 1.45 -1.92 -8.82
CA SER A 69 2.21 -1.17 -9.80
C SER A 69 1.87 -1.59 -11.22
N ILE A 70 2.41 -0.87 -12.17
CA ILE A 70 2.33 -1.17 -13.60
C ILE A 70 3.75 -1.41 -14.09
N CYS A 71 3.97 -2.54 -14.75
CA CYS A 71 5.25 -2.89 -15.32
C CYS A 71 5.14 -3.10 -16.83
N THR A 72 6.24 -2.87 -17.53
CA THR A 72 6.40 -3.30 -18.91
C THR A 72 6.49 -4.82 -18.98
N ASP A 73 6.42 -5.38 -20.18
CA ASP A 73 6.68 -6.82 -20.45
C ASP A 73 8.12 -7.23 -20.15
N GLU A 74 9.05 -6.29 -20.13
CA GLU A 74 10.44 -6.48 -19.71
C GLU A 74 10.63 -6.41 -18.19
N GLY A 75 9.58 -6.08 -17.44
CA GLY A 75 9.59 -6.01 -15.97
C GLY A 75 10.00 -4.66 -15.39
N GLU A 76 10.12 -3.62 -16.22
CA GLU A 76 10.39 -2.27 -15.75
C GLU A 76 9.17 -1.69 -15.01
N ASN A 77 9.34 -1.23 -13.78
CA ASN A 77 8.29 -0.63 -12.98
C ASN A 77 8.08 0.84 -13.37
N LEU A 78 6.94 1.16 -13.97
CA LEU A 78 6.59 2.50 -14.43
C LEU A 78 6.23 3.47 -13.31
N LEU A 79 6.02 2.95 -12.10
CA LEU A 79 5.70 3.72 -10.89
C LEU A 79 6.87 3.74 -9.89
N ASP A 80 8.08 3.48 -10.35
CA ASP A 80 9.30 3.66 -9.59
C ASP A 80 9.82 5.10 -9.80
N PRO A 81 9.88 5.93 -8.75
CA PRO A 81 10.38 7.30 -8.87
C PRO A 81 11.88 7.38 -9.22
N GLY A 82 12.65 6.33 -8.90
CA GLY A 82 14.09 6.32 -9.03
C GLY A 82 14.79 7.24 -8.03
N GLU A 83 16.10 7.48 -8.26
CA GLU A 83 16.91 8.30 -7.37
C GLU A 83 16.69 9.81 -7.57
N THR A 84 16.29 10.22 -8.78
CA THR A 84 16.02 11.63 -9.14
C THR A 84 14.59 11.80 -9.66
N PRO A 85 13.58 11.76 -8.78
CA PRO A 85 12.16 11.78 -9.18
C PRO A 85 11.77 12.99 -10.04
N HIS A 86 12.38 14.15 -9.78
CA HIS A 86 12.10 15.39 -10.51
C HIS A 86 12.56 15.35 -11.99
N GLU A 87 13.50 14.48 -12.34
CA GLU A 87 13.97 14.25 -13.71
C GLU A 87 13.26 13.07 -14.40
N ASN A 88 12.57 12.21 -13.63
CA ASN A 88 11.89 11.03 -14.16
C ASN A 88 10.52 11.38 -14.76
N MET A 89 10.55 11.92 -15.98
CA MET A 89 9.33 12.36 -16.69
C MET A 89 8.34 11.23 -16.95
N GLN A 90 8.81 9.99 -17.12
CA GLN A 90 7.95 8.82 -17.28
C GLN A 90 7.16 8.58 -16.00
N PHE A 91 7.83 8.48 -14.87
CA PHE A 91 7.19 8.32 -13.57
C PHE A 91 6.18 9.46 -13.29
N LEU A 92 6.58 10.71 -13.47
CA LEU A 92 5.73 11.88 -13.23
C LEU A 92 4.48 11.89 -14.13
N LEU A 93 4.60 11.46 -15.38
CA LEU A 93 3.47 11.33 -16.30
C LEU A 93 2.49 10.27 -15.81
N PHE A 94 2.98 9.08 -15.43
CA PHE A 94 2.12 8.01 -14.91
C PHE A 94 1.49 8.39 -13.58
N LEU A 95 2.24 9.03 -12.68
CA LEU A 95 1.73 9.56 -11.42
C LEU A 95 0.54 10.51 -11.67
N ALA A 96 0.73 11.53 -12.50
CA ALA A 96 -0.31 12.51 -12.82
C ALA A 96 -1.53 11.88 -13.51
N ALA A 97 -1.31 10.93 -14.42
CA ALA A 97 -2.40 10.22 -15.10
C ALA A 97 -3.24 9.39 -14.14
N ILE A 98 -2.61 8.69 -13.18
CA ILE A 98 -3.32 7.89 -12.18
C ILE A 98 -4.07 8.80 -11.21
N LEU A 99 -3.45 9.87 -10.72
CA LEU A 99 -4.10 10.86 -9.86
C LEU A 99 -5.39 11.38 -10.49
N ARG A 100 -5.30 11.79 -11.73
CA ARG A 100 -6.44 12.28 -12.50
C ARG A 100 -7.51 11.20 -12.68
N ALA A 101 -7.13 9.98 -13.04
CA ALA A 101 -8.07 8.88 -13.24
C ALA A 101 -8.81 8.52 -11.93
N VAL A 102 -8.11 8.54 -10.80
CA VAL A 102 -8.73 8.29 -9.48
C VAL A 102 -9.73 9.39 -9.11
N ASP A 103 -9.42 10.64 -9.40
CA ASP A 103 -10.35 11.76 -9.16
C ASP A 103 -11.58 11.68 -10.07
N GLU A 104 -11.37 11.52 -11.39
CA GLU A 104 -12.46 11.46 -12.39
C GLU A 104 -13.37 10.23 -12.21
N HIS A 105 -12.87 9.12 -11.68
CA HIS A 105 -13.59 7.84 -11.56
C HIS A 105 -13.75 7.35 -10.11
N ALA A 106 -13.69 8.26 -9.14
CA ALA A 106 -13.80 7.94 -7.72
C ALA A 106 -15.11 7.22 -7.35
N ASP A 107 -16.20 7.49 -8.05
CA ASP A 107 -17.49 6.85 -7.89
C ASP A 107 -17.44 5.35 -8.25
N LEU A 108 -16.74 4.98 -9.32
CA LEU A 108 -16.54 3.59 -9.72
C LEU A 108 -15.68 2.83 -8.71
N LEU A 109 -14.65 3.47 -8.17
CA LEU A 109 -13.81 2.89 -7.12
C LEU A 109 -14.63 2.61 -5.86
N ARG A 110 -15.47 3.56 -5.43
CA ARG A 110 -16.36 3.37 -4.29
C ARG A 110 -17.39 2.27 -4.54
N LEU A 111 -17.93 2.18 -5.74
CA LEU A 111 -18.88 1.12 -6.12
C LEU A 111 -18.25 -0.27 -5.96
N SER A 112 -16.98 -0.45 -6.30
CA SER A 112 -16.28 -1.74 -6.20
C SER A 112 -16.19 -2.26 -4.75
N ALA A 113 -16.24 -1.37 -3.78
CA ALA A 113 -16.12 -1.68 -2.35
C ALA A 113 -17.45 -1.56 -1.58
N SER A 114 -18.53 -1.09 -2.22
CA SER A 114 -19.83 -0.87 -1.59
C SER A 114 -20.61 -2.18 -1.43
N THR A 115 -20.17 -3.00 -0.49
CA THR A 115 -20.84 -4.24 -0.11
C THR A 115 -21.27 -4.19 1.36
N PRO A 116 -22.34 -4.91 1.77
CA PRO A 116 -22.75 -4.95 3.19
C PRO A 116 -21.65 -5.40 4.14
N GLY A 117 -20.71 -6.21 3.67
CA GLY A 117 -19.56 -6.66 4.47
C GLY A 117 -18.55 -5.55 4.81
N ASN A 118 -18.62 -4.41 4.12
CA ASN A 118 -17.71 -3.26 4.32
C ASN A 118 -18.29 -2.17 5.24
N ASP A 119 -19.52 -2.29 5.72
CA ASP A 119 -20.17 -1.24 6.52
C ASP A 119 -19.39 -0.87 7.79
N HIS A 120 -18.78 -1.85 8.45
CA HIS A 120 -17.96 -1.63 9.65
C HIS A 120 -16.55 -1.15 9.36
N ARG A 121 -16.10 -1.29 8.12
CA ARG A 121 -14.78 -0.92 7.67
C ARG A 121 -14.70 0.54 7.25
N LEU A 122 -15.72 1.01 6.53
CA LEU A 122 -15.69 2.31 5.86
C LEU A 122 -15.72 3.48 6.84
N GLY A 123 -14.75 4.39 6.69
CA GLY A 123 -14.76 5.69 7.34
C GLY A 123 -14.36 5.70 8.83
N ALA A 124 -13.75 4.67 9.38
CA ALA A 124 -13.37 4.63 10.78
C ALA A 124 -11.90 4.25 11.00
N ASN A 125 -11.14 5.12 11.67
CA ASN A 125 -9.74 4.94 12.07
C ASN A 125 -8.83 4.46 10.92
N GLU A 126 -8.17 3.32 11.06
CA GLU A 126 -7.28 2.72 10.06
C GLU A 126 -8.01 1.94 8.95
N ALA A 127 -9.32 2.01 8.90
CA ALA A 127 -10.13 1.47 7.82
C ALA A 127 -10.83 2.61 7.06
N PRO A 128 -10.11 3.38 6.24
CA PRO A 128 -10.67 4.48 5.47
C PRO A 128 -11.68 3.97 4.44
N PRO A 129 -12.49 4.86 3.83
CA PRO A 129 -13.32 4.50 2.70
C PRO A 129 -12.46 3.80 1.63
N ALA A 130 -13.00 2.77 1.00
CA ALA A 130 -12.30 2.05 -0.04
C ALA A 130 -11.99 2.97 -1.23
N ILE A 131 -10.78 3.45 -1.24
CA ILE A 131 -10.21 4.36 -2.23
C ILE A 131 -8.81 3.86 -2.58
N ILE A 132 -8.28 4.33 -3.69
CA ILE A 132 -6.84 4.23 -3.92
C ILE A 132 -6.19 5.29 -3.04
N SER A 133 -5.38 4.86 -2.09
CA SER A 133 -4.54 5.75 -1.33
C SER A 133 -3.23 6.01 -2.08
N ILE A 134 -2.74 7.24 -1.95
CA ILE A 134 -1.47 7.67 -2.50
C ILE A 134 -0.59 8.05 -1.34
N PHE A 135 0.58 7.47 -1.30
CA PHE A 135 1.59 7.76 -0.30
C PHE A 135 2.85 8.26 -0.99
N LEU A 136 2.97 9.57 -1.12
CA LEU A 136 4.09 10.22 -1.80
C LEU A 136 5.34 10.30 -0.93
N GLY A 137 5.19 10.60 0.35
CA GLY A 137 6.29 10.97 1.22
C GLY A 137 6.84 12.37 0.90
N GLU A 138 7.66 12.90 1.80
CA GLU A 138 8.14 14.30 1.74
C GLU A 138 8.87 14.63 0.43
N GLN A 139 9.66 13.70 -0.10
CA GLN A 139 10.43 13.91 -1.32
C GLN A 139 9.55 14.10 -2.56
N LEU A 140 8.54 13.24 -2.75
CA LEU A 140 7.65 13.35 -3.91
C LEU A 140 6.63 14.47 -3.73
N GLU A 141 6.20 14.76 -2.50
CA GLU A 141 5.35 15.92 -2.20
C GLU A 141 6.05 17.21 -2.60
N ASP A 142 7.31 17.39 -2.22
CA ASP A 142 8.13 18.54 -2.63
C ASP A 142 8.21 18.67 -4.16
N VAL A 143 8.46 17.58 -4.88
CA VAL A 143 8.51 17.59 -6.35
C VAL A 143 7.16 18.00 -6.95
N VAL A 144 6.05 17.48 -6.42
CA VAL A 144 4.71 17.83 -6.89
C VAL A 144 4.38 19.29 -6.61
N GLU A 145 4.71 19.81 -5.42
CA GLU A 145 4.52 21.21 -5.05
C GLU A 145 5.32 22.14 -5.96
N GLN A 146 6.56 21.82 -6.29
CA GLN A 146 7.35 22.60 -7.25
C GLN A 146 6.66 22.68 -8.63
N PHE A 147 6.07 21.58 -9.12
CA PHE A 147 5.32 21.62 -10.37
C PHE A 147 4.05 22.46 -10.29
N VAL A 148 3.33 22.40 -9.17
CA VAL A 148 2.11 23.19 -8.96
C VAL A 148 2.42 24.68 -8.89
N ASP A 149 3.49 25.06 -8.19
CA ASP A 149 3.82 26.46 -7.94
C ASP A 149 4.58 27.13 -9.08
N ASN A 150 5.49 26.40 -9.73
CA ASN A 150 6.44 26.97 -10.70
C ASN A 150 6.24 26.42 -12.12
N GLY A 151 5.48 25.34 -12.29
CA GLY A 151 5.35 24.64 -13.58
C GLY A 151 6.53 23.72 -13.92
N GLU A 152 7.52 23.65 -13.08
CA GLU A 152 8.70 22.78 -13.22
C GLU A 152 9.24 22.41 -11.84
N ALA A 153 9.91 21.26 -11.74
CA ALA A 153 10.68 20.87 -10.57
C ALA A 153 12.16 20.78 -10.94
N THR A 154 12.99 21.45 -10.20
CA THR A 154 14.44 21.59 -10.48
C THR A 154 15.32 20.81 -9.51
N SER A 155 14.72 20.27 -8.47
CA SER A 155 15.40 19.50 -7.42
C SER A 155 14.43 18.55 -6.74
N SER A 156 14.96 17.61 -5.99
CA SER A 156 14.20 16.81 -5.02
C SER A 156 14.96 16.80 -3.70
N LEU A 157 14.24 16.72 -2.60
CA LEU A 157 14.85 16.52 -1.30
C LEU A 157 15.66 15.21 -1.30
N GLU A 158 16.82 15.21 -0.68
CA GLU A 158 17.56 13.97 -0.45
C GLU A 158 16.74 13.10 0.52
N GLY A 159 16.62 11.81 0.20
CA GLY A 159 15.97 10.85 1.10
C GLY A 159 16.70 10.85 2.45
N GLU A 160 16.02 11.18 3.55
CA GLU A 160 16.65 11.21 4.87
C GLU A 160 17.16 9.82 5.27
N GLU A 161 18.48 9.70 5.45
CA GLU A 161 19.06 8.58 6.20
C GLU A 161 18.70 8.72 7.68
N TYR A 162 17.78 7.91 8.17
CA TYR A 162 17.57 7.77 9.61
C TYR A 162 18.77 7.02 10.21
N ILE A 163 19.75 7.77 10.71
CA ILE A 163 20.78 7.21 11.58
C ILE A 163 20.12 6.96 12.93
N SER A 164 19.56 5.77 13.14
CA SER A 164 19.23 5.35 14.49
C SER A 164 20.55 5.17 15.24
N GLY A 165 20.73 5.87 16.35
CA GLY A 165 21.93 5.76 17.19
C GLY A 165 22.13 4.39 17.86
N VAL A 166 21.46 3.37 17.40
CA VAL A 166 21.54 1.98 17.85
C VAL A 166 22.27 1.17 16.79
N HIS A 167 23.53 0.89 17.02
CA HIS A 167 24.45 0.17 16.11
C HIS A 167 24.03 -1.26 15.70
N SER A 168 22.85 -1.74 16.11
CA SER A 168 22.37 -3.09 15.83
C SER A 168 21.18 -3.16 14.86
N LEU A 169 20.67 -2.02 14.38
CA LEU A 169 19.59 -1.99 13.38
C LEU A 169 20.17 -1.69 11.99
N PRO A 170 19.68 -2.36 10.94
CA PRO A 170 20.08 -2.04 9.57
C PRO A 170 19.72 -0.58 9.25
N HIS A 171 20.59 0.10 8.52
CA HIS A 171 20.32 1.44 8.00
C HIS A 171 19.10 1.38 7.08
N PHE A 172 18.08 2.16 7.42
CA PHE A 172 16.90 2.34 6.56
C PHE A 172 17.04 3.70 5.88
N GLN A 173 17.19 3.71 4.57
CA GLN A 173 16.93 4.91 3.78
C GLN A 173 15.42 5.12 3.71
N LYS A 174 14.93 6.27 4.09
CA LYS A 174 13.59 6.73 3.74
C LYS A 174 13.63 7.24 2.31
N ASP A 175 13.31 6.41 1.38
CA ASP A 175 12.92 6.88 0.06
C ASP A 175 11.41 7.18 0.04
N ALA A 176 10.97 7.89 -0.97
CA ALA A 176 9.61 8.37 -1.16
C ALA A 176 8.56 7.25 -1.22
N THR A 177 8.98 6.01 -1.33
CA THR A 177 8.15 4.82 -1.23
C THR A 177 8.62 4.01 -0.03
N ASP A 178 7.69 3.62 0.84
CA ASP A 178 7.96 2.58 1.82
C ASP A 178 8.64 1.41 1.09
N ARG A 179 9.83 0.99 1.54
CA ARG A 179 10.66 -0.03 0.88
C ARG A 179 9.99 -1.36 0.62
N ASN A 180 8.87 -1.60 1.26
CA ASN A 180 8.04 -2.78 1.02
C ASN A 180 6.99 -2.56 -0.07
N ARG A 181 6.88 -1.36 -0.62
CA ARG A 181 5.89 -1.00 -1.64
C ARG A 181 6.51 -1.02 -3.02
N THR A 182 5.74 -1.43 -4.01
CA THR A 182 6.12 -1.44 -5.41
C THR A 182 5.83 -0.11 -6.11
N SER A 183 5.06 0.76 -5.44
CA SER A 183 4.67 2.07 -5.94
C SER A 183 4.07 2.94 -4.83
N PRO A 184 3.84 4.25 -5.08
CA PRO A 184 3.11 5.12 -4.16
C PRO A 184 1.63 4.76 -3.97
N PHE A 185 1.08 3.86 -4.77
CA PHE A 185 -0.35 3.55 -4.78
C PHE A 185 -0.69 2.27 -4.04
N ALA A 186 -1.79 2.31 -3.30
CA ALA A 186 -2.39 1.14 -2.69
C ALA A 186 -3.92 1.22 -2.71
N PHE A 187 -4.58 0.08 -2.86
CA PHE A 187 -5.98 -0.07 -2.43
C PHE A 187 -6.02 -0.20 -0.91
N THR A 188 -6.88 0.57 -0.31
CA THR A 188 -7.09 0.56 1.15
C THR A 188 -8.45 -0.03 1.48
#